data_17e7f274aa59e2cd7292f77b270bd014
#
_entry.id   17e7f274aa59e2cd7292f77b270bd014
#
_cell.length_a   1.000
_cell.length_b   1.000
_cell.length_c   1.000
_cell.angle_alpha   90.00
_cell.angle_beta   90.00
_cell.angle_gamma   90.00
#
_symmetry.space_group_name_H-M   'P 1'
#
loop_
_entity.id
_entity.type
_entity.pdbx_description
1 polymer ?
#
loop_
_entity_poly.entity_id
_entity_poly.type
_entity_poly.pdbx_seq_one_letter_code
_entity_poly.pdbx_strand_id
1 'polypeptide(L)'
;MKYRIIFIIIAFVLHGCGKAAPAAKKYNVIIIAVDTLRADHLGCYGYPYQTSPRLDAWAKKTLFFEYAWCPIPKTSASFASMMTGLHPCIHKTKPNRGTLDEKFKTLAEMLQSNGYHTAAVVDNANLSSFFQFQQGFAAYTEVWKEVEDKTQSTPFITENVISFLNARQEKPFFLWVNYIETHTPYIPPPRFIPERQPGRNILELENRIVPRRVTQDMQKIDNFNEGYYIARYDGAVSYIDAEMGKIIDAFFRKGLDQNTILVFTADHGEDLGERNFFFDHGSLTFSAGARIPLMIYIPGQKAGTVKTPVSIMDIYPTILTKMGIQPPYELQGVNMLTPEKDRLLYILGMGSQAVVKNDCHFINVNPKISKRLKIEPRHFYEFFLDPWENKNLYSSRIVEASGLFAKYDAYLKKYDYFKATQQGKYQKKLSEKDKKSLETLGYL
;
A
#
# COMPACT_ATOMS: atom_id res chain seq x y z
N MET A 1 -73.90 42.28 30.92
CA MET A 1 -72.58 42.76 30.46
C MET A 1 -71.62 41.56 30.59
N LYS A 2 -71.19 41.01 29.43
CA LYS A 2 -70.23 39.87 29.38
C LYS A 2 -68.87 40.41 28.98
N TYR A 3 -67.90 40.38 29.90
CA TYR A 3 -66.52 40.74 29.61
C TYR A 3 -65.82 39.54 28.96
N ARG A 4 -65.31 39.68 27.72
CA ARG A 4 -64.39 38.78 27.05
C ARG A 4 -62.98 39.14 27.39
N ILE A 5 -62.25 38.26 28.06
CA ILE A 5 -60.85 38.41 28.33
C ILE A 5 -60.12 37.82 27.09
N ILE A 6 -59.31 38.68 26.40
CA ILE A 6 -58.45 38.27 25.31
C ILE A 6 -57.06 37.94 25.91
N PHE A 7 -56.69 36.66 25.80
CA PHE A 7 -55.30 36.23 26.14
C PHE A 7 -54.41 36.46 24.91
N ILE A 8 -53.46 37.39 25.01
CA ILE A 8 -52.42 37.56 24.01
C ILE A 8 -51.27 36.63 24.40
N ILE A 9 -51.06 35.58 23.59
CA ILE A 9 -49.88 34.67 23.69
C ILE A 9 -48.74 35.36 22.96
N ILE A 10 -47.76 35.90 23.71
CA ILE A 10 -46.49 36.38 23.13
C ILE A 10 -45.59 35.17 22.98
N ALA A 11 -45.40 34.71 21.71
CA ALA A 11 -44.42 33.69 21.37
C ALA A 11 -43.02 34.29 21.35
N PHE A 12 -42.22 33.98 22.37
CA PHE A 12 -40.81 34.30 22.38
C PHE A 12 -40.08 33.34 21.38
N VAL A 13 -39.73 33.88 20.20
CA VAL A 13 -38.82 33.17 19.26
C VAL A 13 -37.40 33.33 19.81
N LEU A 14 -36.93 32.33 20.53
CA LEU A 14 -35.51 32.20 20.88
C LEU A 14 -34.71 31.96 19.61
N HIS A 15 -34.12 33.00 19.03
CA HIS A 15 -33.07 32.87 18.04
C HIS A 15 -31.82 32.30 18.73
N GLY A 16 -31.70 30.98 18.76
CA GLY A 16 -30.44 30.33 19.14
C GLY A 16 -29.38 30.67 18.10
N CYS A 17 -28.48 31.60 18.42
CA CYS A 17 -27.21 31.76 17.72
C CYS A 17 -26.40 30.46 17.90
N GLY A 18 -26.67 29.44 17.11
CA GLY A 18 -25.80 28.33 16.96
C GLY A 18 -24.47 28.85 16.39
N LYS A 19 -23.41 28.87 17.22
CA LYS A 19 -22.05 29.07 16.70
C LYS A 19 -21.86 27.99 15.62
N ALA A 20 -21.73 28.41 14.36
CA ALA A 20 -21.34 27.54 13.28
C ALA A 20 -20.09 26.76 13.73
N ALA A 21 -20.14 25.44 13.66
CA ALA A 21 -18.95 24.62 13.95
C ALA A 21 -17.79 25.17 13.12
N PRO A 22 -16.60 25.34 13.70
CA PRO A 22 -15.46 25.86 12.96
C PRO A 22 -15.25 24.99 11.72
N ALA A 23 -15.14 25.64 10.55
CA ALA A 23 -14.92 24.94 9.29
C ALA A 23 -13.73 23.99 9.45
N ALA A 24 -13.91 22.73 9.05
CA ALA A 24 -12.85 21.72 9.14
C ALA A 24 -11.58 22.25 8.45
N LYS A 25 -10.44 22.15 9.14
CA LYS A 25 -9.16 22.60 8.58
C LYS A 25 -8.84 21.81 7.33
N LYS A 26 -8.69 22.48 6.21
CA LYS A 26 -8.30 21.82 4.94
C LYS A 26 -6.78 21.62 4.95
N TYR A 27 -6.35 20.36 5.07
CA TYR A 27 -4.95 19.97 4.91
C TYR A 27 -4.66 19.64 3.45
N ASN A 28 -3.46 19.94 2.98
CA ASN A 28 -2.95 19.25 1.79
C ASN A 28 -2.71 17.78 2.13
N VAL A 29 -2.69 16.93 1.12
CA VAL A 29 -2.41 15.50 1.27
C VAL A 29 -1.34 15.09 0.28
N ILE A 30 -0.32 14.40 0.77
CA ILE A 30 0.69 13.74 -0.06
C ILE A 30 0.68 12.27 0.34
N ILE A 31 0.55 11.36 -0.63
CA ILE A 31 0.72 9.93 -0.44
C ILE A 31 1.88 9.49 -1.34
N ILE A 32 2.94 8.96 -0.73
CA ILE A 32 4.06 8.37 -1.43
C ILE A 32 4.04 6.87 -1.13
N ALA A 33 3.90 6.08 -2.18
CA ALA A 33 3.89 4.64 -2.11
C ALA A 33 5.03 4.06 -2.96
N VAL A 34 5.74 3.07 -2.41
CA VAL A 34 6.82 2.38 -3.10
C VAL A 34 6.37 0.95 -3.39
N ASP A 35 6.34 0.57 -4.65
CA ASP A 35 5.92 -0.76 -5.11
C ASP A 35 6.83 -1.85 -4.52
N THR A 36 6.26 -2.92 -3.99
CA THR A 36 6.98 -4.06 -3.41
C THR A 36 7.92 -3.75 -2.24
N LEU A 37 7.80 -2.59 -1.57
CA LEU A 37 8.70 -2.26 -0.45
C LEU A 37 8.30 -3.02 0.81
N ARG A 38 9.20 -3.86 1.29
CA ARG A 38 9.06 -4.61 2.54
C ARG A 38 9.30 -3.72 3.75
N ALA A 39 8.42 -3.82 4.74
CA ALA A 39 8.62 -3.15 6.01
C ALA A 39 9.92 -3.60 6.70
N ASP A 40 10.17 -4.91 6.72
CA ASP A 40 11.29 -5.55 7.40
C ASP A 40 12.67 -5.35 6.72
N HIS A 41 12.73 -4.59 5.62
CA HIS A 41 13.97 -4.10 5.02
C HIS A 41 14.25 -2.62 5.33
N LEU A 42 13.49 -2.02 6.26
CA LEU A 42 13.73 -0.67 6.80
C LEU A 42 14.25 -0.74 8.24
N GLY A 43 15.23 0.11 8.59
CA GLY A 43 15.85 0.13 9.92
C GLY A 43 14.85 0.41 11.05
N CYS A 44 13.88 1.31 10.85
CA CYS A 44 12.81 1.60 11.82
C CYS A 44 11.88 0.41 12.10
N TYR A 45 11.86 -0.62 11.24
CA TYR A 45 11.17 -1.89 11.46
C TYR A 45 12.07 -3.01 11.95
N GLY A 46 13.34 -2.71 12.30
CA GLY A 46 14.28 -3.66 12.88
C GLY A 46 15.21 -4.34 11.88
N TYR A 47 15.30 -3.88 10.64
CA TYR A 47 16.30 -4.40 9.70
C TYR A 47 17.71 -4.15 10.19
N PRO A 48 18.61 -5.17 10.23
CA PRO A 48 19.92 -5.03 10.83
C PRO A 48 20.93 -4.23 9.98
N TYR A 49 20.58 -3.92 8.74
CA TYR A 49 21.42 -3.17 7.82
C TYR A 49 20.90 -1.76 7.60
N GLN A 50 21.80 -0.81 7.35
CA GLN A 50 21.46 0.60 7.17
C GLN A 50 20.97 0.90 5.77
N THR A 51 19.75 0.48 5.45
CA THR A 51 19.11 0.71 4.14
C THR A 51 18.28 1.99 4.09
N SER A 52 17.84 2.52 5.26
CA SER A 52 16.81 3.57 5.29
C SER A 52 17.03 4.68 6.32
N PRO A 53 18.26 5.25 6.47
CA PRO A 53 18.56 6.20 7.55
C PRO A 53 17.71 7.48 7.52
N ARG A 54 17.26 7.94 6.34
CA ARG A 54 16.42 9.14 6.21
C ARG A 54 14.98 8.85 6.63
N LEU A 55 14.43 7.74 6.20
CA LEU A 55 13.09 7.26 6.60
C LEU A 55 13.05 6.92 8.09
N ASP A 56 14.10 6.29 8.63
CA ASP A 56 14.23 5.95 10.06
C ASP A 56 14.21 7.21 10.94
N ALA A 57 14.90 8.26 10.49
CA ALA A 57 14.90 9.56 11.18
C ALA A 57 13.54 10.25 11.09
N TRP A 58 12.86 10.14 9.94
CA TRP A 58 11.54 10.73 9.72
C TRP A 58 10.44 9.96 10.47
N ALA A 59 10.51 8.65 10.58
CA ALA A 59 9.59 7.81 11.33
C ALA A 59 9.38 8.31 12.76
N LYS A 60 10.44 8.83 13.41
CA LYS A 60 10.38 9.42 14.77
C LYS A 60 9.52 10.68 14.87
N LYS A 61 9.13 11.27 13.74
CA LYS A 61 8.27 12.47 13.66
C LYS A 61 6.84 12.14 13.23
N THR A 62 6.51 10.89 13.03
CA THR A 62 5.24 10.42 12.47
C THR A 62 4.42 9.59 13.45
N LEU A 63 3.17 9.31 13.09
CA LEU A 63 2.49 8.11 13.56
C LEU A 63 3.09 6.94 12.77
N PHE A 64 3.83 6.11 13.48
CA PHE A 64 4.51 4.92 12.94
C PHE A 64 3.64 3.69 13.22
N PHE A 65 3.15 3.06 12.16
CA PHE A 65 2.32 1.85 12.27
C PHE A 65 3.23 0.62 12.15
N GLU A 66 3.43 -0.05 13.29
CA GLU A 66 4.33 -1.19 13.36
C GLU A 66 3.82 -2.38 12.52
N TYR A 67 2.48 -2.51 12.41
CA TYR A 67 1.84 -3.61 11.69
C TYR A 67 0.76 -3.10 10.72
N ALA A 68 1.18 -2.75 9.52
CA ALA A 68 0.29 -2.43 8.42
C ALA A 68 0.30 -3.55 7.37
N TRP A 69 -0.86 -3.83 6.78
CA TRP A 69 -1.05 -4.97 5.88
C TRP A 69 -1.74 -4.55 4.58
N CYS A 70 -1.34 -5.15 3.47
CA CYS A 70 -2.11 -5.05 2.24
C CYS A 70 -3.22 -6.12 2.22
N PRO A 71 -4.37 -5.85 1.58
CA PRO A 71 -5.44 -6.84 1.46
C PRO A 71 -5.16 -7.88 0.37
N ILE A 72 -4.17 -7.64 -0.47
CA ILE A 72 -3.68 -8.53 -1.52
C ILE A 72 -2.27 -8.06 -1.94
N PRO A 73 -1.25 -8.95 -1.99
CA PRO A 73 0.09 -8.54 -2.42
C PRO A 73 0.18 -8.46 -3.96
N LYS A 74 -0.61 -7.58 -4.58
CA LYS A 74 -0.66 -7.31 -6.02
C LYS A 74 -1.08 -5.87 -6.30
N THR A 75 -0.34 -5.21 -7.16
CA THR A 75 -0.34 -3.77 -7.43
C THR A 75 -1.73 -3.20 -7.72
N SER A 76 -2.39 -3.63 -8.83
CA SER A 76 -3.67 -3.03 -9.22
C SER A 76 -4.73 -3.15 -8.13
N ALA A 77 -4.86 -4.32 -7.52
CA ALA A 77 -5.91 -4.56 -6.52
C ALA A 77 -5.60 -3.91 -5.17
N SER A 78 -4.31 -3.85 -4.76
CA SER A 78 -3.92 -3.19 -3.51
C SER A 78 -4.08 -1.67 -3.60
N PHE A 79 -3.62 -1.05 -4.69
CA PHE A 79 -3.83 0.40 -4.89
C PHE A 79 -5.31 0.76 -5.08
N ALA A 80 -6.12 -0.11 -5.72
CA ALA A 80 -7.56 0.10 -5.77
C ALA A 80 -8.17 0.13 -4.36
N SER A 81 -7.70 -0.75 -3.46
CA SER A 81 -8.12 -0.74 -2.05
C SER A 81 -7.70 0.54 -1.33
N MET A 82 -6.47 1.01 -1.54
CA MET A 82 -5.98 2.28 -0.97
C MET A 82 -6.81 3.47 -1.46
N MET A 83 -7.14 3.50 -2.75
CA MET A 83 -7.85 4.63 -3.37
C MET A 83 -9.35 4.64 -3.11
N THR A 84 -9.95 3.53 -2.67
CA THR A 84 -11.42 3.43 -2.48
C THR A 84 -11.84 3.11 -1.05
N GLY A 85 -10.93 2.68 -0.18
CA GLY A 85 -11.26 2.19 1.16
C GLY A 85 -11.99 0.85 1.17
N LEU A 86 -12.01 0.14 0.02
CA LEU A 86 -12.75 -1.11 -0.15
C LEU A 86 -11.80 -2.31 -0.24
N HIS A 87 -12.26 -3.44 0.25
CA HIS A 87 -11.53 -4.71 0.09
C HIS A 87 -11.64 -5.24 -1.36
N PRO A 88 -10.63 -5.96 -1.89
CA PRO A 88 -10.66 -6.51 -3.25
C PRO A 88 -11.92 -7.34 -3.57
N CYS A 89 -12.48 -8.01 -2.58
CA CYS A 89 -13.75 -8.72 -2.71
C CYS A 89 -14.95 -7.83 -3.06
N ILE A 90 -14.86 -6.53 -2.84
CA ILE A 90 -15.91 -5.54 -3.14
C ILE A 90 -15.63 -4.85 -4.46
N HIS A 91 -14.47 -4.21 -4.62
CA HIS A 91 -14.16 -3.46 -5.83
C HIS A 91 -13.84 -4.35 -7.05
N LYS A 92 -13.52 -5.63 -6.84
CA LYS A 92 -13.29 -6.64 -7.89
C LYS A 92 -12.18 -6.29 -8.91
N THR A 93 -11.35 -5.31 -8.62
CA THR A 93 -10.18 -5.02 -9.45
C THR A 93 -9.27 -6.24 -9.48
N LYS A 94 -8.90 -6.69 -10.68
CA LYS A 94 -8.02 -7.86 -10.84
C LYS A 94 -6.66 -7.60 -10.18
N PRO A 95 -5.97 -8.66 -9.76
CA PRO A 95 -4.64 -8.54 -9.12
C PRO A 95 -3.65 -7.72 -9.93
N ASN A 96 -3.50 -8.03 -11.22
CA ASN A 96 -2.69 -7.30 -12.18
C ASN A 96 -3.55 -6.90 -13.38
N ARG A 97 -3.23 -5.77 -14.02
CA ARG A 97 -3.97 -5.25 -15.18
C ARG A 97 -5.46 -5.15 -14.88
N GLY A 98 -5.79 -4.82 -13.63
CA GLY A 98 -7.17 -4.69 -13.17
C GLY A 98 -7.68 -3.28 -13.39
N THR A 99 -8.81 -3.14 -14.08
CA THR A 99 -9.48 -1.85 -14.22
C THR A 99 -10.18 -1.47 -12.91
N LEU A 100 -9.96 -0.25 -12.44
CA LEU A 100 -10.69 0.33 -11.34
C LEU A 100 -12.07 0.81 -11.84
N ASP A 101 -13.12 0.21 -11.35
CA ASP A 101 -14.50 0.47 -11.80
C ASP A 101 -14.94 1.88 -11.33
N GLU A 102 -15.44 2.71 -12.26
CA GLU A 102 -15.87 4.10 -12.04
C GLU A 102 -17.04 4.26 -11.06
N LYS A 103 -17.74 3.17 -10.75
CA LYS A 103 -18.78 3.19 -9.72
C LYS A 103 -18.23 3.41 -8.31
N PHE A 104 -16.93 3.13 -8.08
CA PHE A 104 -16.27 3.33 -6.79
C PHE A 104 -15.51 4.65 -6.80
N LYS A 105 -15.90 5.56 -5.92
CA LYS A 105 -15.28 6.88 -5.83
C LYS A 105 -13.90 6.80 -5.21
N THR A 106 -12.89 7.23 -5.97
CA THR A 106 -11.50 7.29 -5.52
C THR A 106 -11.29 8.42 -4.52
N LEU A 107 -10.22 8.33 -3.72
CA LEU A 107 -9.79 9.43 -2.85
C LEU A 107 -9.57 10.72 -3.65
N ALA A 108 -9.04 10.61 -4.87
CA ALA A 108 -8.83 11.75 -5.75
C ALA A 108 -10.15 12.40 -6.17
N GLU A 109 -11.18 11.62 -6.57
CA GLU A 109 -12.50 12.15 -6.87
C GLU A 109 -13.15 12.83 -5.66
N MET A 110 -13.03 12.21 -4.47
CA MET A 110 -13.57 12.79 -3.24
C MET A 110 -12.91 14.12 -2.89
N LEU A 111 -11.60 14.22 -3.00
CA LEU A 111 -10.87 15.45 -2.73
C LEU A 111 -11.11 16.50 -3.83
N GLN A 112 -11.12 16.10 -5.11
CA GLN A 112 -11.40 17.00 -6.23
C GLN A 112 -12.78 17.65 -6.11
N SER A 113 -13.82 16.86 -5.78
CA SER A 113 -15.19 17.37 -5.58
C SER A 113 -15.32 18.30 -4.35
N ASN A 114 -14.33 18.26 -3.45
CA ASN A 114 -14.21 19.18 -2.30
C ASN A 114 -13.25 20.35 -2.54
N GLY A 115 -12.90 20.61 -3.80
CA GLY A 115 -12.14 21.78 -4.24
C GLY A 115 -10.62 21.65 -4.15
N TYR A 116 -10.09 20.42 -4.08
CA TYR A 116 -8.65 20.18 -4.11
C TYR A 116 -8.10 20.19 -5.55
N HIS A 117 -6.89 20.67 -5.71
CA HIS A 117 -6.08 20.37 -6.90
C HIS A 117 -5.49 18.97 -6.75
N THR A 118 -5.72 18.08 -7.70
CA THR A 118 -5.35 16.67 -7.61
C THR A 118 -4.33 16.33 -8.68
N ALA A 119 -3.18 15.77 -8.27
CA ALA A 119 -2.10 15.38 -9.17
C ALA A 119 -1.54 14.00 -8.79
N ALA A 120 -1.04 13.27 -9.77
CA ALA A 120 -0.34 12.02 -9.56
C ALA A 120 0.90 11.90 -10.45
N VAL A 121 1.94 11.21 -9.94
CA VAL A 121 3.14 10.80 -10.67
C VAL A 121 3.35 9.33 -10.37
N VAL A 122 3.14 8.46 -11.34
CA VAL A 122 3.15 6.99 -11.15
C VAL A 122 4.08 6.30 -12.13
N ASP A 123 4.82 5.30 -11.66
CA ASP A 123 5.80 4.54 -12.47
C ASP A 123 5.50 3.03 -12.54
N ASN A 124 4.24 2.63 -12.44
CA ASN A 124 3.85 1.25 -12.70
C ASN A 124 2.70 1.21 -13.71
N ALA A 125 2.91 0.55 -14.87
CA ALA A 125 1.91 0.48 -15.94
C ALA A 125 0.61 -0.24 -15.54
N ASN A 126 0.59 -0.99 -14.45
CA ASN A 126 -0.64 -1.49 -13.85
C ASN A 126 -1.54 -0.37 -13.28
N LEU A 127 -0.98 0.82 -13.09
CA LEU A 127 -1.67 2.02 -12.60
C LEU A 127 -2.01 2.99 -13.73
N SER A 128 -1.91 2.56 -14.99
CA SER A 128 -2.14 3.44 -16.12
C SER A 128 -3.58 3.95 -16.20
N SER A 129 -3.74 5.06 -16.92
CA SER A 129 -5.05 5.60 -17.31
C SER A 129 -5.86 4.61 -18.14
N PHE A 130 -5.20 3.66 -18.82
CA PHE A 130 -5.87 2.55 -19.49
C PHE A 130 -6.68 1.68 -18.51
N PHE A 131 -6.17 1.49 -17.28
CA PHE A 131 -6.83 0.74 -16.21
C PHE A 131 -7.65 1.63 -15.27
N GLN A 132 -7.91 2.87 -15.66
CA GLN A 132 -8.79 3.81 -14.95
C GLN A 132 -8.27 4.27 -13.57
N PHE A 133 -6.94 4.27 -13.35
CA PHE A 133 -6.36 4.80 -12.10
C PHE A 133 -6.25 6.32 -12.06
N GLN A 134 -6.42 7.01 -13.20
CA GLN A 134 -6.42 8.48 -13.27
C GLN A 134 -7.71 9.14 -12.76
N GLN A 135 -8.73 8.36 -12.35
CA GLN A 135 -10.02 8.89 -11.89
C GLN A 135 -9.86 9.90 -10.77
N GLY A 136 -10.38 11.12 -10.99
CA GLY A 136 -10.33 12.22 -10.02
C GLY A 136 -9.02 13.02 -9.97
N PHE A 137 -8.02 12.67 -10.81
CA PHE A 137 -6.80 13.47 -10.94
C PHE A 137 -6.92 14.47 -12.07
N ALA A 138 -6.65 15.76 -11.77
CA ALA A 138 -6.58 16.82 -12.78
C ALA A 138 -5.29 16.74 -13.61
N ALA A 139 -4.19 16.26 -13.00
CA ALA A 139 -2.93 15.96 -13.66
C ALA A 139 -2.49 14.52 -13.32
N TYR A 140 -2.13 13.72 -14.33
CA TYR A 140 -1.73 12.33 -14.16
C TYR A 140 -0.52 12.02 -15.04
N THR A 141 0.65 11.92 -14.42
CA THR A 141 1.91 11.64 -15.11
C THR A 141 2.24 10.16 -15.04
N GLU A 142 2.33 9.52 -16.18
CA GLU A 142 2.70 8.11 -16.35
C GLU A 142 4.18 8.05 -16.77
N VAL A 143 5.07 7.85 -15.79
CA VAL A 143 6.52 8.04 -15.93
C VAL A 143 7.13 7.22 -17.07
N TRP A 144 6.70 5.97 -17.27
CA TRP A 144 7.17 5.11 -18.37
C TRP A 144 6.82 5.64 -19.76
N LYS A 145 5.95 6.66 -19.88
CA LYS A 145 5.63 7.33 -21.14
C LYS A 145 6.53 8.54 -21.40
N GLU A 146 7.08 9.11 -20.33
CA GLU A 146 7.93 10.30 -20.37
C GLU A 146 9.42 9.95 -20.40
N VAL A 147 9.81 8.85 -19.72
CA VAL A 147 11.21 8.46 -19.55
C VAL A 147 11.45 7.13 -20.25
N GLU A 148 12.41 7.11 -21.19
CA GLU A 148 12.79 5.88 -21.91
C GLU A 148 13.79 5.02 -21.13
N ASP A 149 14.78 5.67 -20.50
CA ASP A 149 15.78 5.01 -19.66
C ASP A 149 15.25 4.86 -18.22
N LYS A 150 14.93 3.64 -17.83
CA LYS A 150 14.38 3.32 -16.49
C LYS A 150 15.27 3.80 -15.32
N THR A 151 16.58 3.93 -15.54
CA THR A 151 17.48 4.45 -14.50
C THR A 151 17.22 5.93 -14.19
N GLN A 152 16.49 6.62 -15.06
CA GLN A 152 16.08 8.02 -14.88
C GLN A 152 14.66 8.17 -14.30
N SER A 153 13.89 7.09 -14.16
CA SER A 153 12.52 7.17 -13.64
C SER A 153 12.47 7.73 -12.23
N THR A 154 13.26 7.20 -11.32
CA THR A 154 13.28 7.62 -9.91
C THR A 154 13.71 9.08 -9.73
N PRO A 155 14.79 9.60 -10.36
CA PRO A 155 15.11 11.04 -10.36
C PRO A 155 14.00 11.89 -10.94
N PHE A 156 13.42 11.49 -12.09
CA PHE A 156 12.32 12.21 -12.73
C PHE A 156 11.12 12.36 -11.80
N ILE A 157 10.72 11.30 -11.09
CA ILE A 157 9.63 11.37 -10.10
C ILE A 157 9.98 12.37 -9.01
N THR A 158 11.16 12.26 -8.41
CA THR A 158 11.60 13.14 -7.32
C THR A 158 11.63 14.61 -7.74
N GLU A 159 12.15 14.91 -8.93
CA GLU A 159 12.21 16.26 -9.48
C GLU A 159 10.80 16.82 -9.74
N ASN A 160 9.89 16.04 -10.29
CA ASN A 160 8.49 16.42 -10.50
C ASN A 160 7.79 16.73 -9.16
N VAL A 161 7.98 15.87 -8.15
CA VAL A 161 7.44 16.10 -6.80
C VAL A 161 7.99 17.40 -6.21
N ILE A 162 9.30 17.61 -6.23
CA ILE A 162 9.93 18.82 -5.69
C ILE A 162 9.48 20.07 -6.47
N SER A 163 9.36 19.99 -7.78
CA SER A 163 8.83 21.07 -8.61
C SER A 163 7.39 21.41 -8.22
N PHE A 164 6.53 20.40 -8.05
CA PHE A 164 5.15 20.57 -7.59
C PHE A 164 5.09 21.24 -6.21
N LEU A 165 5.92 20.80 -5.24
CA LEU A 165 5.99 21.41 -3.91
C LEU A 165 6.54 22.83 -3.92
N ASN A 166 7.38 23.18 -4.89
CA ASN A 166 7.92 24.53 -5.06
C ASN A 166 6.93 25.49 -5.70
N ALA A 167 6.00 25.00 -6.51
CA ALA A 167 4.98 25.82 -7.16
C ALA A 167 4.01 26.40 -6.14
N ARG A 168 3.53 27.65 -6.40
CA ARG A 168 2.48 28.25 -5.57
C ARG A 168 1.17 27.52 -5.82
N GLN A 169 0.62 26.94 -4.74
CA GLN A 169 -0.69 26.30 -4.77
C GLN A 169 -1.76 27.28 -4.29
N GLU A 170 -2.73 27.61 -5.14
CA GLU A 170 -3.85 28.48 -4.80
C GLU A 170 -4.96 27.77 -4.03
N LYS A 171 -5.04 26.44 -4.18
CA LYS A 171 -6.01 25.55 -3.55
C LYS A 171 -5.29 24.51 -2.70
N PRO A 172 -5.94 23.91 -1.71
CA PRO A 172 -5.42 22.70 -1.10
C PRO A 172 -5.22 21.64 -2.17
N PHE A 173 -4.21 20.79 -2.00
CA PHE A 173 -3.86 19.80 -3.02
C PHE A 173 -3.83 18.38 -2.47
N PHE A 174 -4.03 17.44 -3.37
CA PHE A 174 -3.74 16.02 -3.20
C PHE A 174 -2.71 15.58 -4.24
N LEU A 175 -1.58 15.07 -3.78
CA LEU A 175 -0.52 14.52 -4.62
C LEU A 175 -0.33 13.05 -4.29
N TRP A 176 -0.49 12.17 -5.28
CA TRP A 176 -0.13 10.75 -5.19
C TRP A 176 1.13 10.47 -5.99
N VAL A 177 2.08 9.80 -5.35
CA VAL A 177 3.38 9.42 -5.95
C VAL A 177 3.56 7.92 -5.80
N ASN A 178 3.93 7.25 -6.90
CA ASN A 178 4.31 5.85 -6.89
C ASN A 178 5.72 5.67 -7.47
N TYR A 179 6.59 5.06 -6.67
CA TYR A 179 7.91 4.58 -7.08
C TYR A 179 7.88 3.08 -7.33
N ILE A 180 8.75 2.57 -8.23
CA ILE A 180 8.80 1.14 -8.57
C ILE A 180 10.17 0.48 -8.33
N GLU A 181 11.10 1.18 -7.74
CA GLU A 181 12.51 0.81 -7.68
C GLU A 181 12.75 -0.55 -6.97
N THR A 182 11.93 -0.87 -5.98
CA THR A 182 11.99 -2.13 -5.23
C THR A 182 11.27 -3.32 -5.90
N HIS A 183 10.72 -3.12 -7.10
CA HIS A 183 10.15 -4.18 -7.93
C HIS A 183 11.22 -4.82 -8.84
N THR A 184 11.16 -6.14 -9.04
CA THR A 184 12.07 -6.81 -9.98
C THR A 184 11.91 -6.30 -11.43
N PRO A 185 13.03 -6.15 -12.18
CA PRO A 185 14.42 -6.35 -11.80
C PRO A 185 14.93 -5.20 -10.94
N TYR A 186 15.68 -5.52 -9.87
CA TYR A 186 16.25 -4.52 -8.99
C TYR A 186 17.49 -3.90 -9.65
N ILE A 187 17.41 -2.65 -10.13
CA ILE A 187 18.47 -1.98 -10.88
C ILE A 187 18.83 -0.64 -10.22
N PRO A 188 19.15 -0.62 -8.92
CA PRO A 188 19.59 0.63 -8.29
C PRO A 188 20.98 1.04 -8.80
N PRO A 189 21.34 2.33 -8.71
CA PRO A 189 22.68 2.79 -9.03
C PRO A 189 23.73 2.02 -8.20
N PRO A 190 24.86 1.58 -8.79
CA PRO A 190 25.82 0.69 -8.15
C PRO A 190 26.32 1.13 -6.78
N ARG A 191 26.44 2.45 -6.54
CA ARG A 191 26.87 3.03 -5.26
C ARG A 191 25.94 2.72 -4.07
N PHE A 192 24.70 2.28 -4.33
CA PHE A 192 23.72 1.91 -3.30
C PHE A 192 23.71 0.42 -3.00
N ILE A 193 24.36 -0.41 -3.84
CA ILE A 193 24.35 -1.86 -3.67
C ILE A 193 25.35 -2.25 -2.57
N PRO A 194 24.89 -2.76 -1.42
CA PRO A 194 25.79 -3.18 -0.36
C PRO A 194 26.48 -4.50 -0.71
N GLU A 195 27.64 -4.75 -0.11
CA GLU A 195 28.23 -6.08 -0.10
C GLU A 195 27.34 -7.03 0.72
N ARG A 196 27.12 -8.23 0.20
CA ARG A 196 26.37 -9.30 0.87
C ARG A 196 27.13 -10.61 0.78
N GLN A 197 26.97 -11.43 1.81
CA GLN A 197 27.44 -12.79 1.75
C GLN A 197 26.67 -13.56 0.66
N PRO A 198 27.35 -14.46 -0.07
CA PRO A 198 26.65 -15.36 -1.00
C PRO A 198 25.57 -16.12 -0.24
N GLY A 199 24.36 -16.12 -0.78
CA GLY A 199 23.26 -16.93 -0.27
C GLY A 199 23.25 -18.31 -0.97
N ARG A 200 22.08 -18.95 -0.93
CA ARG A 200 21.86 -20.24 -1.59
C ARG A 200 22.04 -20.09 -3.10
N ASN A 201 22.60 -21.14 -3.74
CA ASN A 201 22.52 -21.25 -5.20
C ASN A 201 21.09 -21.63 -5.58
N ILE A 202 20.34 -20.66 -6.06
CA ILE A 202 18.91 -20.85 -6.32
C ILE A 202 18.69 -21.87 -7.44
N LEU A 203 19.59 -21.97 -8.41
CA LEU A 203 19.45 -22.90 -9.53
C LEU A 203 19.56 -24.38 -9.11
N GLU A 204 20.20 -24.65 -7.99
CA GLU A 204 20.35 -26.01 -7.44
C GLU A 204 19.18 -26.45 -6.54
N LEU A 205 18.29 -25.55 -6.18
CA LEU A 205 17.16 -25.87 -5.31
C LEU A 205 16.06 -26.59 -6.08
N GLU A 206 15.72 -27.80 -5.68
CA GLU A 206 14.66 -28.63 -6.33
C GLU A 206 13.25 -28.03 -6.13
N ASN A 207 12.99 -27.45 -4.96
CA ASN A 207 11.65 -27.02 -4.54
C ASN A 207 11.57 -25.49 -4.54
N ARG A 208 11.69 -24.87 -5.70
CA ARG A 208 11.66 -23.43 -5.84
C ARG A 208 10.55 -22.95 -6.76
N ILE A 209 10.11 -21.74 -6.52
CA ILE A 209 9.36 -20.93 -7.48
C ILE A 209 10.17 -19.65 -7.72
N VAL A 210 10.55 -19.43 -8.97
CA VAL A 210 11.33 -18.27 -9.43
C VAL A 210 10.69 -17.79 -10.73
N PRO A 211 10.46 -16.50 -10.93
CA PRO A 211 9.97 -15.97 -12.20
C PRO A 211 10.91 -16.30 -13.36
N ARG A 212 10.35 -16.59 -14.53
CA ARG A 212 11.14 -16.95 -15.74
C ARG A 212 12.17 -15.87 -16.09
N ARG A 213 11.80 -14.59 -15.99
CA ARG A 213 12.70 -13.45 -16.24
C ARG A 213 13.94 -13.48 -15.33
N VAL A 214 13.74 -13.74 -14.03
CA VAL A 214 14.84 -13.85 -13.07
C VAL A 214 15.73 -15.03 -13.42
N THR A 215 15.16 -16.18 -13.78
CA THR A 215 15.93 -17.36 -14.23
C THR A 215 16.75 -17.06 -15.50
N GLN A 216 16.23 -16.27 -16.43
CA GLN A 216 16.96 -15.86 -17.64
C GLN A 216 18.12 -14.93 -17.33
N ASP A 217 17.96 -14.03 -16.35
CA ASP A 217 19.05 -13.14 -15.91
C ASP A 217 20.12 -13.93 -15.13
N MET A 218 19.71 -14.91 -14.32
CA MET A 218 20.59 -15.82 -13.61
C MET A 218 21.56 -16.57 -14.53
N GLN A 219 21.12 -16.97 -15.71
CA GLN A 219 21.94 -17.68 -16.69
C GLN A 219 23.04 -16.82 -17.34
N LYS A 220 22.93 -15.49 -17.21
CA LYS A 220 23.88 -14.52 -17.80
C LYS A 220 24.93 -14.03 -16.83
N ILE A 221 24.77 -14.30 -15.53
CA ILE A 221 25.60 -13.76 -14.47
C ILE A 221 26.36 -14.89 -13.78
N ASP A 222 27.70 -14.82 -13.80
CA ASP A 222 28.54 -15.73 -13.08
C ASP A 222 28.32 -15.58 -11.55
N ASN A 223 28.33 -16.71 -10.83
CA ASN A 223 28.16 -16.76 -9.36
C ASN A 223 26.81 -16.22 -8.86
N PHE A 224 25.74 -16.41 -9.63
CA PHE A 224 24.42 -16.00 -9.25
C PHE A 224 23.91 -16.74 -7.99
N ASN A 225 23.58 -15.99 -6.96
CA ASN A 225 23.08 -16.55 -5.70
C ASN A 225 22.02 -15.60 -5.09
N GLU A 226 21.36 -16.08 -4.05
CA GLU A 226 20.31 -15.33 -3.33
C GLU A 226 20.84 -13.98 -2.81
N GLY A 227 22.05 -13.96 -2.23
CA GLY A 227 22.66 -12.75 -1.69
C GLY A 227 22.87 -11.64 -2.71
N TYR A 228 23.16 -12.00 -3.97
CA TYR A 228 23.29 -11.04 -5.06
C TYR A 228 21.97 -10.26 -5.30
N TYR A 229 20.83 -10.95 -5.30
CA TYR A 229 19.53 -10.28 -5.51
C TYR A 229 19.06 -9.51 -4.28
N ILE A 230 19.28 -10.04 -3.08
CA ILE A 230 18.98 -9.32 -1.83
C ILE A 230 19.81 -8.03 -1.74
N ALA A 231 21.11 -8.08 -2.12
CA ALA A 231 21.94 -6.87 -2.16
C ALA A 231 21.38 -5.79 -3.09
N ARG A 232 20.85 -6.19 -4.26
CA ARG A 232 20.24 -5.25 -5.21
C ARG A 232 18.91 -4.72 -4.69
N TYR A 233 18.11 -5.54 -4.04
CA TYR A 233 16.88 -5.10 -3.39
C TYR A 233 17.18 -4.08 -2.28
N ASP A 234 18.16 -4.36 -1.41
CA ASP A 234 18.60 -3.42 -0.38
C ASP A 234 19.19 -2.13 -0.96
N GLY A 235 19.88 -2.25 -2.09
CA GLY A 235 20.36 -1.10 -2.85
C GLY A 235 19.22 -0.24 -3.39
N ALA A 236 18.12 -0.87 -3.86
CA ALA A 236 16.92 -0.17 -4.29
C ALA A 236 16.23 0.54 -3.11
N VAL A 237 16.13 -0.11 -1.95
CA VAL A 237 15.63 0.51 -0.71
C VAL A 237 16.47 1.73 -0.34
N SER A 238 17.81 1.60 -0.35
CA SER A 238 18.72 2.70 -0.02
C SER A 238 18.63 3.86 -1.02
N TYR A 239 18.40 3.55 -2.28
CA TYR A 239 18.20 4.58 -3.29
C TYR A 239 16.89 5.34 -3.06
N ILE A 240 15.78 4.63 -2.81
CA ILE A 240 14.50 5.26 -2.44
C ILE A 240 14.64 6.09 -1.17
N ASP A 241 15.35 5.62 -0.16
CA ASP A 241 15.60 6.39 1.07
C ASP A 241 16.31 7.72 0.78
N ALA A 242 17.31 7.72 -0.10
CA ALA A 242 18.00 8.94 -0.51
C ALA A 242 17.08 9.92 -1.24
N GLU A 243 16.23 9.43 -2.13
CA GLU A 243 15.25 10.25 -2.87
C GLU A 243 14.16 10.77 -1.95
N MET A 244 13.64 9.95 -1.05
CA MET A 244 12.72 10.37 0.01
C MET A 244 13.31 11.46 0.89
N GLY A 245 14.61 11.37 1.21
CA GLY A 245 15.32 12.41 1.95
C GLY A 245 15.21 13.79 1.29
N LYS A 246 15.35 13.86 -0.04
CA LYS A 246 15.20 15.12 -0.81
C LYS A 246 13.79 15.70 -0.70
N ILE A 247 12.78 14.83 -0.79
CA ILE A 247 11.36 15.23 -0.69
C ILE A 247 11.05 15.71 0.73
N ILE A 248 11.49 14.97 1.76
CA ILE A 248 11.30 15.35 3.17
C ILE A 248 11.98 16.69 3.47
N ASP A 249 13.20 16.92 2.96
CA ASP A 249 13.89 18.20 3.14
C ASP A 249 13.14 19.35 2.44
N ALA A 250 12.62 19.13 1.23
CA ALA A 250 11.79 20.11 0.52
C ALA A 250 10.47 20.40 1.27
N PHE A 251 9.83 19.36 1.79
CA PHE A 251 8.59 19.44 2.58
C PHE A 251 8.75 20.36 3.80
N PHE A 252 9.77 20.14 4.62
CA PHE A 252 10.03 21.00 5.80
C PHE A 252 10.52 22.38 5.41
N ARG A 253 11.43 22.51 4.44
CA ARG A 253 11.94 23.81 3.97
C ARG A 253 10.85 24.73 3.46
N LYS A 254 9.77 24.18 2.90
CA LYS A 254 8.60 24.93 2.39
C LYS A 254 7.54 25.20 3.46
N GLY A 255 7.74 24.77 4.70
CA GLY A 255 6.76 24.91 5.78
C GLY A 255 5.48 24.10 5.55
N LEU A 256 5.51 23.08 4.68
CA LEU A 256 4.34 22.23 4.38
C LEU A 256 3.94 21.37 5.59
N ASP A 257 4.84 21.14 6.53
CA ASP A 257 4.59 20.49 7.81
C ASP A 257 3.50 21.18 8.65
N GLN A 258 3.18 22.45 8.38
CA GLN A 258 2.13 23.19 9.11
C GLN A 258 0.71 22.85 8.65
N ASN A 259 0.52 22.37 7.42
CA ASN A 259 -0.80 22.18 6.82
C ASN A 259 -0.92 20.98 5.87
N THR A 260 0.02 20.05 5.88
CA THR A 260 0.03 18.92 4.94
C THR A 260 0.16 17.61 5.67
N ILE A 261 -0.74 16.67 5.38
CA ILE A 261 -0.63 15.26 5.78
C ILE A 261 0.28 14.58 4.76
N LEU A 262 1.34 13.94 5.24
CA LEU A 262 2.28 13.16 4.41
C LEU A 262 2.23 11.70 4.83
N VAL A 263 1.82 10.83 3.92
CA VAL A 263 1.75 9.37 4.08
C VAL A 263 2.88 8.74 3.27
N PHE A 264 3.65 7.85 3.90
CA PHE A 264 4.60 6.97 3.24
C PHE A 264 4.18 5.52 3.47
N THR A 265 4.11 4.73 2.40
CA THR A 265 3.67 3.33 2.46
C THR A 265 4.21 2.53 1.27
N ALA A 266 3.81 1.25 1.20
CA ALA A 266 3.94 0.38 0.03
C ALA A 266 2.57 -0.21 -0.29
N ASP A 267 2.38 -0.70 -1.52
CA ASP A 267 1.18 -1.45 -1.89
C ASP A 267 1.23 -2.90 -1.40
N HIS A 268 2.40 -3.53 -1.42
CA HIS A 268 2.71 -4.86 -0.88
C HIS A 268 4.23 -5.02 -0.75
N GLY A 269 4.67 -6.17 -0.24
CA GLY A 269 6.08 -6.56 -0.20
C GLY A 269 6.49 -7.49 -1.34
N GLU A 270 7.62 -8.17 -1.16
CA GLU A 270 8.26 -9.07 -2.11
C GLU A 270 8.81 -10.30 -1.39
N ASP A 271 8.58 -11.49 -1.92
CA ASP A 271 9.23 -12.71 -1.40
C ASP A 271 10.65 -12.79 -1.96
N LEU A 272 11.67 -12.76 -1.10
CA LEU A 272 13.07 -12.73 -1.50
C LEU A 272 13.78 -14.08 -1.36
N GLY A 273 13.02 -15.17 -1.16
CA GLY A 273 13.56 -16.53 -1.06
C GLY A 273 13.13 -17.28 0.19
N GLU A 274 12.43 -16.63 1.08
CA GLU A 274 11.76 -17.29 2.18
C GLU A 274 10.81 -18.36 1.63
N ARG A 275 10.80 -19.52 2.24
CA ARG A 275 9.94 -20.65 1.82
C ARG A 275 10.18 -21.09 0.36
N ASN A 276 11.41 -20.86 -0.18
CA ASN A 276 11.78 -21.20 -1.57
C ASN A 276 10.92 -20.50 -2.65
N PHE A 277 10.29 -19.38 -2.31
CA PHE A 277 9.60 -18.50 -3.24
C PHE A 277 10.42 -17.23 -3.44
N PHE A 278 10.95 -17.01 -4.66
CA PHE A 278 12.02 -16.05 -4.92
C PHE A 278 11.59 -14.92 -5.84
N PHE A 279 11.80 -13.68 -5.43
CA PHE A 279 11.77 -12.46 -6.24
C PHE A 279 10.46 -12.31 -7.02
N ASP A 280 9.36 -12.60 -6.34
CA ASP A 280 7.99 -12.49 -6.84
C ASP A 280 7.03 -12.21 -5.68
N HIS A 281 5.80 -11.90 -6.00
CA HIS A 281 4.76 -11.56 -5.04
C HIS A 281 3.37 -12.04 -5.50
N GLY A 282 2.39 -11.99 -4.61
CA GLY A 282 0.98 -12.25 -4.92
C GLY A 282 0.53 -13.70 -4.80
N SER A 283 1.45 -14.67 -4.74
CA SER A 283 1.09 -16.06 -4.50
C SER A 283 0.97 -16.34 -3.00
N LEU A 284 1.95 -15.92 -2.22
CA LEU A 284 1.98 -16.12 -0.78
C LEU A 284 1.50 -14.87 -0.03
N THR A 285 0.93 -15.10 1.15
CA THR A 285 0.38 -14.03 2.03
C THR A 285 1.10 -13.96 3.37
N PHE A 286 2.34 -14.42 3.42
CA PHE A 286 3.22 -14.25 4.57
C PHE A 286 3.65 -12.79 4.73
N SER A 287 4.20 -12.43 5.87
CA SER A 287 4.62 -11.07 6.17
C SER A 287 5.53 -10.46 5.12
N ALA A 288 6.43 -11.24 4.51
CA ALA A 288 7.31 -10.78 3.43
C ALA A 288 6.56 -10.10 2.27
N GLY A 289 5.45 -10.70 1.82
CA GLY A 289 4.63 -10.16 0.73
C GLY A 289 3.50 -9.25 1.20
N ALA A 290 2.99 -9.42 2.44
CA ALA A 290 1.74 -8.81 2.86
C ALA A 290 1.89 -7.68 3.89
N ARG A 291 2.94 -7.66 4.72
CA ARG A 291 3.22 -6.60 5.68
C ARG A 291 3.97 -5.47 5.00
N ILE A 292 3.42 -4.26 5.10
CA ILE A 292 3.93 -3.07 4.44
C ILE A 292 4.40 -2.01 5.46
N PRO A 293 5.33 -1.12 5.09
CA PRO A 293 5.62 0.06 5.90
C PRO A 293 4.44 1.04 5.82
N LEU A 294 4.15 1.71 6.94
CA LEU A 294 3.18 2.81 6.99
C LEU A 294 3.59 3.84 8.03
N MET A 295 3.78 5.06 7.58
CA MET A 295 4.11 6.22 8.40
C MET A 295 3.25 7.40 7.98
N ILE A 296 2.65 8.11 8.94
CA ILE A 296 1.80 9.26 8.64
C ILE A 296 2.24 10.45 9.48
N TYR A 297 2.67 11.51 8.81
CA TYR A 297 2.84 12.82 9.42
C TYR A 297 1.54 13.60 9.33
N ILE A 298 1.04 14.09 10.46
CA ILE A 298 -0.16 14.93 10.54
C ILE A 298 0.19 16.17 11.34
N PRO A 299 -0.03 17.39 10.81
CA PRO A 299 0.25 18.64 11.52
C PRO A 299 -0.41 18.71 12.90
N GLY A 300 0.38 18.99 13.92
CA GLY A 300 -0.09 19.07 15.31
C GLY A 300 -0.39 17.73 15.99
N GLN A 301 -0.25 16.61 15.29
CA GLN A 301 -0.39 15.26 15.88
C GLN A 301 0.93 14.85 16.53
N LYS A 302 0.89 14.39 17.79
CA LYS A 302 2.08 13.86 18.45
C LYS A 302 2.54 12.58 17.75
N ALA A 303 3.83 12.50 17.47
CA ALA A 303 4.45 11.27 16.96
C ALA A 303 4.33 10.12 17.97
N GLY A 304 4.25 8.91 17.46
CA GLY A 304 4.16 7.71 18.31
C GLY A 304 3.95 6.43 17.51
N THR A 305 4.16 5.30 18.16
CA THR A 305 3.99 3.96 17.56
C THR A 305 2.57 3.45 17.77
N VAL A 306 1.95 2.99 16.69
CA VAL A 306 0.64 2.32 16.68
C VAL A 306 0.88 0.82 16.47
N LYS A 307 0.51 0.00 17.46
CA LYS A 307 0.71 -1.47 17.40
C LYS A 307 -0.53 -2.23 16.93
N THR A 308 -1.72 -1.60 16.98
CA THR A 308 -2.94 -2.21 16.45
C THR A 308 -2.80 -2.42 14.94
N PRO A 309 -3.01 -3.64 14.43
CA PRO A 309 -2.93 -3.90 13.00
C PRO A 309 -3.90 -3.05 12.19
N VAL A 310 -3.39 -2.49 11.09
CA VAL A 310 -4.16 -1.67 10.16
C VAL A 310 -3.98 -2.18 8.73
N SER A 311 -4.83 -1.72 7.82
CA SER A 311 -4.72 -2.04 6.40
C SER A 311 -4.44 -0.79 5.56
N ILE A 312 -3.79 -0.97 4.41
CA ILE A 312 -3.61 0.13 3.44
C ILE A 312 -4.94 0.78 3.03
N MET A 313 -6.05 0.03 3.00
CA MET A 313 -7.38 0.57 2.69
C MET A 313 -7.90 1.55 3.76
N ASP A 314 -7.30 1.58 4.95
CA ASP A 314 -7.66 2.49 6.04
C ASP A 314 -7.18 3.92 5.79
N ILE A 315 -6.24 4.12 4.84
CA ILE A 315 -5.77 5.44 4.43
C ILE A 315 -6.95 6.30 3.93
N TYR A 316 -7.82 5.73 3.10
CA TYR A 316 -8.98 6.42 2.53
C TYR A 316 -9.91 7.01 3.61
N PRO A 317 -10.54 6.23 4.52
CA PRO A 317 -11.40 6.78 5.56
C PRO A 317 -10.65 7.70 6.54
N THR A 318 -9.38 7.44 6.80
CA THR A 318 -8.57 8.29 7.69
C THR A 318 -8.41 9.69 7.12
N ILE A 319 -8.05 9.82 5.84
CA ILE A 319 -7.93 11.11 5.17
C ILE A 319 -9.29 11.80 5.10
N LEU A 320 -10.35 11.12 4.66
CA LEU A 320 -11.69 11.71 4.59
C LEU A 320 -12.18 12.21 5.96
N THR A 321 -11.97 11.44 7.02
CA THR A 321 -12.32 11.84 8.39
C THR A 321 -11.57 13.10 8.82
N LYS A 322 -10.26 13.18 8.52
CA LYS A 322 -9.46 14.39 8.83
C LYS A 322 -9.93 15.62 8.06
N MET A 323 -10.49 15.45 6.89
CA MET A 323 -11.04 16.54 6.06
C MET A 323 -12.52 16.84 6.37
N GLY A 324 -13.18 16.06 7.23
CA GLY A 324 -14.62 16.20 7.50
C GLY A 324 -15.49 15.82 6.30
N ILE A 325 -14.97 14.98 5.40
CA ILE A 325 -15.67 14.50 4.20
C ILE A 325 -16.30 13.15 4.50
N GLN A 326 -17.61 13.02 4.21
CA GLN A 326 -18.31 11.74 4.38
C GLN A 326 -18.00 10.80 3.20
N PRO A 327 -17.75 9.52 3.47
CA PRO A 327 -17.57 8.54 2.40
C PRO A 327 -18.88 8.35 1.62
N PRO A 328 -18.80 8.03 0.30
CA PRO A 328 -19.99 7.91 -0.56
C PRO A 328 -20.73 6.57 -0.40
N TYR A 329 -20.15 5.62 0.31
CA TYR A 329 -20.68 4.28 0.56
C TYR A 329 -20.09 3.69 1.84
N GLU A 330 -20.61 2.54 2.27
CA GLU A 330 -20.04 1.77 3.40
C GLU A 330 -18.64 1.25 3.03
N LEU A 331 -17.67 1.53 3.90
CA LEU A 331 -16.27 1.16 3.73
C LEU A 331 -15.94 -0.12 4.50
N GLN A 332 -14.92 -0.87 4.03
CA GLN A 332 -14.27 -1.92 4.82
C GLN A 332 -13.01 -1.39 5.50
N GLY A 333 -12.42 -0.32 4.98
CA GLY A 333 -11.41 0.47 5.69
C GLY A 333 -12.02 1.22 6.87
N VAL A 334 -11.22 1.46 7.92
CA VAL A 334 -11.61 2.22 9.12
C VAL A 334 -10.65 3.38 9.35
N ASN A 335 -11.04 4.36 10.15
CA ASN A 335 -10.13 5.42 10.55
C ASN A 335 -9.03 4.84 11.46
N MET A 336 -7.80 4.76 10.97
CA MET A 336 -6.67 4.19 11.70
C MET A 336 -6.18 5.03 12.87
N LEU A 337 -6.67 6.26 13.03
CA LEU A 337 -6.40 7.10 14.22
C LEU A 337 -7.25 6.70 15.42
N THR A 338 -8.32 5.95 15.18
CA THR A 338 -9.18 5.33 16.19
C THR A 338 -9.41 3.86 15.83
N PRO A 339 -8.33 3.04 15.85
CA PRO A 339 -8.40 1.68 15.34
C PRO A 339 -9.34 0.81 16.17
N GLU A 340 -10.06 -0.07 15.49
CA GLU A 340 -10.95 -1.04 16.12
C GLU A 340 -10.14 -2.21 16.71
N LYS A 341 -10.41 -2.55 17.96
CA LYS A 341 -9.87 -3.77 18.59
C LYS A 341 -10.55 -4.99 17.97
N ASP A 342 -9.82 -6.11 17.95
CA ASP A 342 -10.32 -7.40 17.45
C ASP A 342 -10.78 -7.45 16.00
N ARG A 343 -10.48 -6.42 15.21
CA ARG A 343 -10.77 -6.37 13.77
C ARG A 343 -10.06 -7.52 13.05
N LEU A 344 -10.74 -8.07 12.05
CA LEU A 344 -10.18 -9.07 11.14
C LEU A 344 -9.70 -8.38 9.86
N LEU A 345 -8.43 -8.56 9.52
CA LEU A 345 -7.90 -8.16 8.23
C LEU A 345 -7.77 -9.42 7.36
N TYR A 346 -8.49 -9.44 6.25
CA TYR A 346 -8.44 -10.54 5.30
C TYR A 346 -7.43 -10.22 4.20
N ILE A 347 -6.55 -11.18 3.90
CA ILE A 347 -5.50 -11.04 2.90
C ILE A 347 -5.70 -12.13 1.84
N LEU A 348 -5.85 -11.71 0.60
CA LEU A 348 -6.00 -12.58 -0.55
C LEU A 348 -4.65 -12.83 -1.22
N GLY A 349 -4.36 -14.05 -1.59
CA GLY A 349 -3.24 -14.41 -2.46
C GLY A 349 -3.65 -15.49 -3.45
N MET A 350 -2.94 -15.59 -4.56
CA MET A 350 -3.27 -16.58 -5.59
C MET A 350 -2.92 -18.01 -5.17
N GLY A 351 -1.96 -18.16 -4.28
CA GLY A 351 -1.48 -19.46 -3.78
C GLY A 351 -1.71 -19.66 -2.28
N SER A 352 -2.08 -18.64 -1.55
CA SER A 352 -2.47 -18.73 -0.15
C SER A 352 -3.44 -17.62 0.22
N GLN A 353 -4.07 -17.74 1.38
CA GLN A 353 -4.96 -16.72 1.93
C GLN A 353 -4.69 -16.59 3.43
N ALA A 354 -4.89 -15.39 3.97
CA ALA A 354 -4.60 -15.16 5.36
C ALA A 354 -5.64 -14.30 6.10
N VAL A 355 -5.60 -14.40 7.42
CA VAL A 355 -6.34 -13.54 8.35
C VAL A 355 -5.38 -13.04 9.41
N VAL A 356 -5.37 -11.74 9.61
CA VAL A 356 -4.71 -11.10 10.74
C VAL A 356 -5.75 -10.67 11.75
N LYS A 357 -5.50 -10.97 13.03
CA LYS A 357 -6.30 -10.50 14.16
C LYS A 357 -5.39 -10.24 15.37
N ASN A 358 -5.40 -9.05 15.91
CA ASN A 358 -4.52 -8.63 17.00
C ASN A 358 -3.04 -8.89 16.66
N ASP A 359 -2.40 -9.83 17.35
CA ASP A 359 -1.02 -10.27 17.13
C ASP A 359 -0.91 -11.59 16.35
N CYS A 360 -2.05 -12.14 15.91
CA CYS A 360 -2.11 -13.44 15.25
C CYS A 360 -2.22 -13.30 13.72
N HIS A 361 -1.45 -14.11 13.02
CA HIS A 361 -1.49 -14.26 11.56
C HIS A 361 -1.72 -15.74 11.19
N PHE A 362 -2.94 -16.02 10.72
CA PHE A 362 -3.28 -17.36 10.19
C PHE A 362 -3.14 -17.35 8.66
N ILE A 363 -2.47 -18.38 8.12
CA ILE A 363 -2.28 -18.53 6.67
C ILE A 363 -2.70 -19.95 6.25
N ASN A 364 -3.50 -20.03 5.19
CA ASN A 364 -3.89 -21.25 4.53
C ASN A 364 -3.29 -21.29 3.11
N VAL A 365 -2.33 -22.18 2.90
CA VAL A 365 -1.63 -22.35 1.61
C VAL A 365 -2.33 -23.38 0.75
N ASN A 366 -2.50 -23.08 -0.53
CA ASN A 366 -3.07 -23.99 -1.51
C ASN A 366 -2.26 -25.30 -1.55
N PRO A 367 -2.90 -26.50 -1.54
CA PRO A 367 -2.20 -27.78 -1.49
C PRO A 367 -1.17 -28.00 -2.61
N LYS A 368 -1.41 -27.47 -3.82
CA LYS A 368 -0.44 -27.58 -4.93
C LYS A 368 0.81 -26.74 -4.66
N ILE A 369 0.67 -25.54 -4.12
CA ILE A 369 1.79 -24.64 -3.75
C ILE A 369 2.54 -25.23 -2.56
N SER A 370 1.83 -25.62 -1.51
CA SER A 370 2.39 -26.29 -0.32
C SER A 370 3.26 -27.48 -0.72
N LYS A 371 2.74 -28.40 -1.56
CA LYS A 371 3.48 -29.55 -2.07
C LYS A 371 4.71 -29.12 -2.88
N ARG A 372 4.58 -28.15 -3.76
CA ARG A 372 5.67 -27.68 -4.64
C ARG A 372 6.82 -27.06 -3.85
N LEU A 373 6.50 -26.23 -2.86
CA LEU A 373 7.49 -25.53 -2.02
C LEU A 373 7.97 -26.39 -0.83
N LYS A 374 7.33 -27.53 -0.58
CA LYS A 374 7.54 -28.40 0.62
C LYS A 374 7.38 -27.62 1.92
N ILE A 375 6.33 -26.80 2.00
CA ILE A 375 5.93 -26.08 3.21
C ILE A 375 4.61 -26.62 3.75
N GLU A 376 4.35 -26.42 5.03
CA GLU A 376 3.08 -26.81 5.63
C GLU A 376 1.89 -26.14 4.94
N PRO A 377 0.71 -26.80 4.84
CA PRO A 377 -0.47 -26.19 4.24
C PRO A 377 -1.13 -25.12 5.12
N ARG A 378 -0.86 -25.15 6.42
CA ARG A 378 -1.44 -24.22 7.39
C ARG A 378 -0.39 -23.68 8.32
N HIS A 379 -0.44 -22.35 8.55
CA HIS A 379 0.48 -21.65 9.43
C HIS A 379 -0.29 -20.76 10.38
N PHE A 380 0.28 -20.59 11.58
CA PHE A 380 -0.22 -19.67 12.59
C PHE A 380 0.97 -19.04 13.32
N TYR A 381 1.02 -17.73 13.36
CA TYR A 381 2.10 -16.96 13.96
C TYR A 381 1.58 -15.92 14.93
N GLU A 382 2.34 -15.65 15.98
CA GLU A 382 2.18 -14.50 16.87
C GLU A 382 3.25 -13.46 16.49
N PHE A 383 2.93 -12.61 15.52
CA PHE A 383 3.94 -11.74 14.86
C PHE A 383 4.51 -10.63 15.77
N PHE A 384 3.93 -10.36 16.95
CA PHE A 384 4.57 -9.49 17.94
C PHE A 384 5.80 -10.17 18.57
N LEU A 385 5.81 -11.47 18.67
CA LEU A 385 6.89 -12.28 19.24
C LEU A 385 7.81 -12.87 18.16
N ASP A 386 7.24 -13.15 16.99
CA ASP A 386 7.92 -13.74 15.84
C ASP A 386 7.59 -12.95 14.55
N PRO A 387 8.12 -11.72 14.41
CA PRO A 387 7.80 -10.85 13.26
C PRO A 387 8.32 -11.39 11.91
N TRP A 388 9.21 -12.38 11.95
CA TRP A 388 9.80 -13.05 10.78
C TRP A 388 9.09 -14.35 10.41
N GLU A 389 8.08 -14.76 11.20
CA GLU A 389 7.29 -15.98 10.97
C GLU A 389 8.14 -17.25 10.84
N ASN A 390 9.10 -17.41 11.76
CA ASN A 390 10.04 -18.54 11.78
C ASN A 390 9.42 -19.78 12.43
N LYS A 391 8.54 -19.61 13.43
CA LYS A 391 7.99 -20.69 14.22
C LYS A 391 6.49 -20.86 13.97
N ASN A 392 6.14 -21.86 13.15
CA ASN A 392 4.72 -22.19 12.92
C ASN A 392 4.08 -22.81 14.18
N LEU A 393 3.12 -22.10 14.75
CA LEU A 393 2.37 -22.51 15.96
C LEU A 393 1.06 -23.24 15.65
N TYR A 394 0.75 -23.52 14.38
CA TYR A 394 -0.54 -24.09 13.97
C TYR A 394 -0.94 -25.32 14.79
N SER A 395 -0.03 -26.29 14.93
CA SER A 395 -0.32 -27.55 15.65
C SER A 395 -0.58 -27.35 17.13
N SER A 396 0.03 -26.37 17.77
CA SER A 396 -0.18 -26.03 19.20
C SER A 396 -1.37 -25.11 19.46
N ARG A 397 -1.83 -24.36 18.43
CA ARG A 397 -2.91 -23.37 18.52
C ARG A 397 -4.07 -23.70 17.56
N ILE A 398 -4.31 -24.99 17.31
CA ILE A 398 -5.24 -25.47 16.27
C ILE A 398 -6.68 -24.98 16.45
N VAL A 399 -7.15 -24.83 17.67
CA VAL A 399 -8.53 -24.37 17.95
C VAL A 399 -8.71 -22.92 17.53
N GLU A 400 -7.77 -22.04 17.89
CA GLU A 400 -7.79 -20.63 17.55
C GLU A 400 -7.60 -20.43 16.04
N ALA A 401 -6.61 -21.08 15.45
CA ALA A 401 -6.34 -21.06 14.02
C ALA A 401 -7.56 -21.52 13.20
N SER A 402 -8.23 -22.60 13.63
CA SER A 402 -9.45 -23.11 12.97
C SER A 402 -10.61 -22.13 13.08
N GLY A 403 -10.74 -21.41 14.21
CA GLY A 403 -11.73 -20.36 14.39
C GLY A 403 -11.52 -19.17 13.44
N LEU A 404 -10.27 -18.76 13.21
CA LEU A 404 -9.94 -17.73 12.23
C LEU A 404 -10.18 -18.19 10.80
N PHE A 405 -9.83 -19.45 10.49
CA PHE A 405 -10.08 -20.04 9.18
C PHE A 405 -11.58 -20.09 8.84
N ALA A 406 -12.43 -20.49 9.80
CA ALA A 406 -13.88 -20.53 9.58
C ALA A 406 -14.46 -19.16 9.23
N LYS A 407 -13.98 -18.09 9.90
CA LYS A 407 -14.38 -16.71 9.59
C LYS A 407 -13.92 -16.27 8.21
N TYR A 408 -12.70 -16.63 7.84
CA TYR A 408 -12.16 -16.34 6.51
C TYR A 408 -12.94 -17.07 5.41
N ASP A 409 -13.20 -18.37 5.57
CA ASP A 409 -13.96 -19.18 4.62
C ASP A 409 -15.39 -18.63 4.42
N ALA A 410 -16.04 -18.20 5.50
CA ALA A 410 -17.34 -17.54 5.43
C ALA A 410 -17.27 -16.22 4.64
N TYR A 411 -16.19 -15.43 4.84
CA TYR A 411 -15.96 -14.19 4.11
C TYR A 411 -15.77 -14.44 2.61
N LEU A 412 -14.95 -15.41 2.23
CA LEU A 412 -14.73 -15.78 0.82
C LEU A 412 -16.00 -16.28 0.14
N LYS A 413 -16.77 -17.16 0.82
CA LYS A 413 -18.05 -17.66 0.29
C LYS A 413 -19.04 -16.53 0.03
N LYS A 414 -19.07 -15.51 0.88
CA LYS A 414 -19.93 -14.35 0.70
C LYS A 414 -19.59 -13.54 -0.56
N TYR A 415 -18.31 -13.42 -0.93
CA TYR A 415 -17.88 -12.46 -1.95
C TYR A 415 -17.33 -13.05 -3.24
N ASP A 416 -16.91 -14.32 -3.27
CA ASP A 416 -16.42 -15.08 -4.45
C ASP A 416 -15.49 -14.27 -5.40
N TYR A 417 -14.42 -13.68 -4.82
CA TYR A 417 -13.52 -12.77 -5.53
C TYR A 417 -12.86 -13.42 -6.78
N PHE A 418 -12.31 -14.62 -6.62
CA PHE A 418 -11.53 -15.26 -7.70
C PHE A 418 -12.38 -15.62 -8.92
N LYS A 419 -13.63 -16.02 -8.73
CA LYS A 419 -14.56 -16.29 -9.84
C LYS A 419 -14.98 -15.02 -10.54
N ALA A 420 -15.29 -13.98 -9.79
CA ALA A 420 -15.71 -12.69 -10.33
C ALA A 420 -14.62 -12.00 -11.18
N THR A 421 -13.34 -12.17 -10.80
CA THR A 421 -12.22 -11.53 -11.51
C THR A 421 -11.79 -12.25 -12.80
N GLN A 422 -12.26 -13.49 -13.06
CA GLN A 422 -11.97 -14.20 -14.31
C GLN A 422 -12.81 -13.65 -15.50
N GLN A 423 -13.91 -12.96 -15.25
CA GLN A 423 -14.80 -12.43 -16.27
C GLN A 423 -14.44 -10.98 -16.62
N GLY A 424 -13.79 -10.76 -17.74
CA GLY A 424 -13.56 -9.41 -18.28
C GLY A 424 -12.58 -9.40 -19.45
N LYS A 425 -13.09 -9.12 -20.64
CA LYS A 425 -12.28 -8.84 -21.82
C LYS A 425 -12.03 -7.34 -21.90
N TYR A 426 -10.77 -6.93 -22.10
CA TYR A 426 -10.46 -5.54 -22.40
C TYR A 426 -11.05 -5.16 -23.76
N GLN A 427 -11.84 -4.08 -23.83
CA GLN A 427 -12.38 -3.56 -25.07
C GLN A 427 -11.40 -2.64 -25.81
N LYS A 428 -10.41 -2.10 -25.11
CA LYS A 428 -9.39 -1.20 -25.67
C LYS A 428 -8.05 -1.95 -25.86
N LYS A 429 -7.23 -1.49 -26.81
CA LYS A 429 -5.86 -1.98 -27.00
C LYS A 429 -4.90 -1.14 -26.15
N LEU A 430 -3.95 -1.79 -25.47
CA LEU A 430 -2.84 -1.14 -24.79
C LEU A 430 -1.96 -0.37 -25.80
N SER A 431 -1.45 0.79 -25.42
CA SER A 431 -0.41 1.47 -26.18
C SER A 431 0.88 0.64 -26.21
N GLU A 432 1.76 0.89 -27.18
CA GLU A 432 3.04 0.18 -27.26
C GLU A 432 3.93 0.48 -26.05
N LYS A 433 3.90 1.71 -25.51
CA LYS A 433 4.61 2.08 -24.28
C LYS A 433 4.07 1.33 -23.07
N ASP A 434 2.74 1.20 -22.93
CA ASP A 434 2.12 0.42 -21.84
C ASP A 434 2.50 -1.06 -21.93
N LYS A 435 2.46 -1.65 -23.15
CA LYS A 435 2.87 -3.06 -23.35
C LYS A 435 4.33 -3.26 -22.96
N LYS A 436 5.24 -2.44 -23.49
CA LYS A 436 6.68 -2.53 -23.18
C LYS A 436 6.95 -2.42 -21.68
N SER A 437 6.26 -1.51 -20.98
CA SER A 437 6.39 -1.40 -19.52
C SER A 437 5.87 -2.64 -18.79
N LEU A 438 4.68 -3.15 -19.14
CA LEU A 438 4.12 -4.37 -18.55
C LEU A 438 4.98 -5.61 -18.83
N GLU A 439 5.56 -5.75 -20.05
CA GLU A 439 6.50 -6.82 -20.40
C GLU A 439 7.76 -6.77 -19.55
N THR A 440 8.33 -5.57 -19.39
CA THR A 440 9.54 -5.39 -18.55
C THR A 440 9.29 -5.74 -17.09
N LEU A 441 8.09 -5.49 -16.60
CA LEU A 441 7.66 -5.85 -15.24
C LEU A 441 7.22 -7.34 -15.12
N GLY A 442 7.17 -8.08 -16.24
CA GLY A 442 6.79 -9.49 -16.27
C GLY A 442 5.29 -9.74 -16.16
N TYR A 443 4.46 -8.77 -16.57
CA TYR A 443 2.99 -8.88 -16.55
C TYR A 443 2.37 -9.26 -17.90
N LEU A 444 3.16 -9.34 -18.97
CA LEU A 444 2.78 -9.81 -20.32
C LEU A 444 3.66 -10.98 -20.77
#